data_717dcc9612e89ff013e6f8c0354c55f0
#
_entry.id   717dcc9612e89ff013e6f8c0354c55f0
#
_cell.length_a   1.000
_cell.length_b   1.000
_cell.length_c   1.000
_cell.angle_alpha   90.00
_cell.angle_beta   90.00
_cell.angle_gamma   90.00
#
_symmetry.space_group_name_H-M   'P 1'
#
loop_
_entity.id
_entity.type
_entity.pdbx_description
1 polymer ?
#
loop_
_entity_poly.entity_id
_entity_poly.type
_entity_poly.pdbx_seq_one_letter_code
_entity_poly.pdbx_strand_id
1 'polypeptide(L)'
;MITIRDVARQAGVSVATVSRVLNNSTLVSADTREAVMKAVSELDYRPNANAQALATQVSDTIGVVVMDVSDAFFGALVKAVDLVAQQHQKYVLIGNSYHEAEKERHAIEVLIRQRCNALIVHSKALSDDELAQFMDNIPGMVLINRVVPGYAHRCVCLDNLSGARMATRMLLNNGHQRIGYLSSSHGSEDDAMRKAGWMSALKEQDIIPPESWIGTGTPDMPGGEAAMVELLGRNLQLTAVFAYNDNMAAGALTALKDNGIAIPLHLSIIGFDDIPIARYTDPQLTTVRYPIASMAKLATELALQGAAGNIDPRASHCFMPTLVRRHSVATRQNAAAITNSTNQAM
;
A
#
# COMPACT_ATOMS: atom_id res chain seq x y z
N MET A 1 18.90 -31.23 20.46
CA MET A 1 17.73 -31.00 19.58
C MET A 1 17.50 -32.30 18.82
N ILE A 2 16.27 -32.84 18.87
CA ILE A 2 15.92 -34.09 18.13
C ILE A 2 15.99 -33.81 16.63
N THR A 3 16.56 -34.76 15.88
CA THR A 3 16.80 -34.63 14.44
C THR A 3 16.00 -35.67 13.66
N ILE A 4 15.84 -35.50 12.36
CA ILE A 4 15.22 -36.49 11.46
C ILE A 4 15.93 -37.83 11.51
N ARG A 5 17.22 -37.86 11.84
CA ARG A 5 18.03 -39.09 12.01
C ARG A 5 17.59 -39.87 13.26
N ASP A 6 17.22 -39.20 14.30
CA ASP A 6 16.74 -39.84 15.53
C ASP A 6 15.38 -40.49 15.32
N VAL A 7 14.45 -39.78 14.58
CA VAL A 7 13.16 -40.38 14.16
C VAL A 7 13.38 -41.61 13.28
N ALA A 8 14.29 -41.53 12.31
CA ALA A 8 14.61 -42.66 11.42
C ALA A 8 15.12 -43.88 12.21
N ARG A 9 15.98 -43.63 13.21
CA ARG A 9 16.51 -44.68 14.09
C ARG A 9 15.41 -45.34 14.91
N GLN A 10 14.51 -44.54 15.52
CA GLN A 10 13.41 -45.02 16.35
C GLN A 10 12.35 -45.78 15.54
N ALA A 11 12.04 -45.30 14.34
CA ALA A 11 11.08 -45.94 13.44
C ALA A 11 11.64 -47.13 12.66
N GLY A 12 12.97 -47.41 12.75
CA GLY A 12 13.63 -48.52 12.03
C GLY A 12 13.66 -48.32 10.51
N VAL A 13 13.68 -47.09 10.02
CA VAL A 13 13.61 -46.79 8.59
C VAL A 13 14.70 -45.80 8.16
N SER A 14 14.88 -45.61 6.86
CA SER A 14 15.83 -44.63 6.35
C SER A 14 15.36 -43.20 6.55
N VAL A 15 16.28 -42.22 6.63
CA VAL A 15 15.95 -40.79 6.67
C VAL A 15 15.11 -40.37 5.46
N ALA A 16 15.37 -40.95 4.28
CA ALA A 16 14.59 -40.70 3.07
C ALA A 16 13.12 -41.18 3.23
N THR A 17 12.91 -42.30 3.94
CA THR A 17 11.56 -42.80 4.23
C THR A 17 10.82 -41.87 5.19
N VAL A 18 11.46 -41.41 6.27
CA VAL A 18 10.89 -40.42 7.18
C VAL A 18 10.50 -39.16 6.43
N SER A 19 11.39 -38.62 5.58
CA SER A 19 11.11 -37.44 4.76
C SER A 19 9.89 -37.64 3.84
N ARG A 20 9.76 -38.79 3.18
CA ARG A 20 8.61 -39.14 2.34
C ARG A 20 7.29 -39.21 3.15
N VAL A 21 7.33 -39.77 4.36
CA VAL A 21 6.15 -39.80 5.26
C VAL A 21 5.73 -38.39 5.66
N LEU A 22 6.68 -37.57 6.10
CA LEU A 22 6.41 -36.19 6.52
C LEU A 22 5.87 -35.31 5.38
N ASN A 23 6.28 -35.59 4.13
CA ASN A 23 5.81 -34.91 2.92
C ASN A 23 4.59 -35.59 2.28
N ASN A 24 3.87 -36.46 3.02
CA ASN A 24 2.65 -37.14 2.57
C ASN A 24 2.79 -37.91 1.25
N SER A 25 3.97 -38.43 0.93
CA SER A 25 4.18 -39.24 -0.27
C SER A 25 3.33 -40.51 -0.28
N THR A 26 2.71 -40.81 -1.42
CA THR A 26 1.92 -42.02 -1.64
C THR A 26 2.76 -43.30 -1.80
N LEU A 27 4.10 -43.16 -1.90
CA LEU A 27 5.03 -44.24 -2.11
C LEU A 27 5.45 -44.98 -0.82
N VAL A 28 4.77 -44.74 0.31
CA VAL A 28 5.06 -45.34 1.60
C VAL A 28 3.86 -46.14 2.08
N SER A 29 4.09 -47.40 2.54
CA SER A 29 3.04 -48.25 3.08
C SER A 29 2.40 -47.65 4.35
N ALA A 30 1.15 -48.05 4.64
CA ALA A 30 0.42 -47.60 5.82
C ALA A 30 1.14 -47.93 7.11
N ASP A 31 1.67 -49.12 7.25
CA ASP A 31 2.41 -49.61 8.45
C ASP A 31 3.67 -48.74 8.68
N THR A 32 4.42 -48.47 7.61
CA THR A 32 5.61 -47.63 7.70
C THR A 32 5.26 -46.18 8.09
N ARG A 33 4.20 -45.65 7.56
CA ARG A 33 3.68 -44.31 7.93
C ARG A 33 3.29 -44.26 9.40
N GLU A 34 2.60 -45.27 9.90
CA GLU A 34 2.20 -45.36 11.31
C GLU A 34 3.43 -45.43 12.23
N ALA A 35 4.42 -46.27 11.92
CA ALA A 35 5.63 -46.38 12.70
C ALA A 35 6.42 -45.05 12.77
N VAL A 36 6.54 -44.35 11.64
CA VAL A 36 7.21 -43.03 11.58
C VAL A 36 6.43 -41.99 12.38
N MET A 37 5.12 -41.90 12.22
CA MET A 37 4.29 -40.92 12.93
C MET A 37 4.29 -41.15 14.43
N LYS A 38 4.32 -42.40 14.89
CA LYS A 38 4.49 -42.78 16.29
C LYS A 38 5.86 -42.31 16.82
N ALA A 39 6.95 -42.54 16.11
CA ALA A 39 8.28 -42.07 16.49
C ALA A 39 8.36 -40.52 16.54
N VAL A 40 7.73 -39.82 15.58
CA VAL A 40 7.63 -38.36 15.57
C VAL A 40 6.93 -37.84 16.83
N SER A 41 5.79 -38.47 17.22
CA SER A 41 5.03 -38.10 18.43
C SER A 41 5.80 -38.36 19.71
N GLU A 42 6.41 -39.55 19.84
CA GLU A 42 7.16 -39.97 21.03
C GLU A 42 8.42 -39.12 21.29
N LEU A 43 9.06 -38.64 20.21
CA LEU A 43 10.25 -37.79 20.29
C LEU A 43 9.92 -36.28 20.33
N ASP A 44 8.65 -35.88 20.25
CA ASP A 44 8.24 -34.49 20.00
C ASP A 44 9.07 -33.84 18.86
N TYR A 45 9.30 -34.62 17.81
CA TYR A 45 10.08 -34.15 16.68
C TYR A 45 9.27 -33.14 15.87
N ARG A 46 9.83 -31.97 15.70
CA ARG A 46 9.29 -30.93 14.83
C ARG A 46 10.20 -30.76 13.62
N PRO A 47 9.69 -30.94 12.39
CA PRO A 47 10.46 -30.69 11.20
C PRO A 47 11.03 -29.26 11.21
N ASN A 48 12.32 -29.12 10.93
CA ASN A 48 12.94 -27.80 10.78
C ASN A 48 12.60 -27.25 9.39
N ALA A 49 11.77 -26.22 9.33
CA ALA A 49 11.35 -25.56 8.09
C ALA A 49 12.54 -25.09 7.24
N ASN A 50 13.61 -24.60 7.87
CA ASN A 50 14.83 -24.19 7.16
C ASN A 50 15.56 -25.38 6.51
N ALA A 51 15.56 -26.55 7.18
CA ALA A 51 16.15 -27.75 6.62
C ALA A 51 15.29 -28.33 5.47
N GLN A 52 13.97 -28.23 5.55
CA GLN A 52 13.06 -28.60 4.46
C GLN A 52 13.23 -27.65 3.26
N ALA A 53 13.23 -26.35 3.48
CA ALA A 53 13.46 -25.34 2.44
C ALA A 53 14.84 -25.52 1.76
N LEU A 54 15.84 -25.99 2.52
CA LEU A 54 17.15 -26.32 1.97
C LEU A 54 17.10 -27.56 1.02
N ALA A 55 16.32 -28.56 1.39
CA ALA A 55 16.20 -29.80 0.65
C ALA A 55 15.31 -29.69 -0.59
N THR A 56 14.24 -28.88 -0.52
CA THR A 56 13.23 -28.72 -1.59
C THR A 56 13.50 -27.51 -2.48
N GLN A 57 14.39 -26.58 -2.07
CA GLN A 57 14.58 -25.25 -2.67
C GLN A 57 13.33 -24.41 -2.76
N VAL A 58 12.25 -24.80 -2.09
CA VAL A 58 10.96 -24.08 -2.03
C VAL A 58 10.76 -23.57 -0.61
N SER A 59 10.51 -22.29 -0.48
CA SER A 59 10.16 -21.66 0.80
C SER A 59 8.63 -21.62 0.98
N ASP A 60 8.17 -21.91 2.20
CA ASP A 60 6.77 -21.74 2.59
C ASP A 60 6.47 -20.31 3.02
N THR A 61 7.35 -19.35 2.72
CA THR A 61 7.24 -17.96 3.11
C THR A 61 7.18 -17.03 1.91
N ILE A 62 6.31 -16.02 2.01
CA ILE A 62 6.22 -14.87 1.11
C ILE A 62 6.78 -13.67 1.87
N GLY A 63 7.67 -12.91 1.24
CA GLY A 63 8.21 -11.69 1.80
C GLY A 63 7.36 -10.48 1.38
N VAL A 64 7.14 -9.56 2.32
CA VAL A 64 6.46 -8.29 2.07
C VAL A 64 7.30 -7.16 2.63
N VAL A 65 7.66 -6.18 1.80
CA VAL A 65 8.30 -4.95 2.24
C VAL A 65 7.29 -3.82 2.13
N VAL A 66 7.05 -3.14 3.26
CA VAL A 66 6.18 -1.97 3.37
C VAL A 66 6.95 -0.82 4.03
N MET A 67 6.38 0.38 4.00
CA MET A 67 7.01 1.52 4.65
C MET A 67 6.89 1.46 6.16
N ASP A 68 5.67 1.28 6.66
CA ASP A 68 5.38 1.07 8.08
C ASP A 68 4.09 0.24 8.21
N VAL A 69 4.20 -0.95 8.79
CA VAL A 69 3.05 -1.85 8.98
C VAL A 69 2.01 -1.30 9.96
N SER A 70 2.36 -0.31 10.77
CA SER A 70 1.42 0.35 11.69
C SER A 70 0.43 1.27 10.97
N ASP A 71 0.73 1.72 9.74
CA ASP A 71 -0.22 2.47 8.93
C ASP A 71 -1.33 1.55 8.40
N ALA A 72 -2.57 2.00 8.54
CA ALA A 72 -3.77 1.26 8.13
C ALA A 72 -3.77 0.89 6.64
N PHE A 73 -3.17 1.72 5.78
CA PHE A 73 -3.00 1.44 4.36
C PHE A 73 -2.12 0.20 4.13
N PHE A 74 -0.96 0.15 4.78
CA PHE A 74 -0.05 -1.00 4.68
C PHE A 74 -0.57 -2.22 5.44
N GLY A 75 -1.28 -2.01 6.55
CA GLY A 75 -1.99 -3.09 7.24
C GLY A 75 -3.02 -3.79 6.33
N ALA A 76 -3.75 -3.04 5.50
CA ALA A 76 -4.68 -3.59 4.52
C ALA A 76 -3.96 -4.36 3.40
N LEU A 77 -2.80 -3.88 2.93
CA LEU A 77 -1.93 -4.58 1.98
C LEU A 77 -1.47 -5.92 2.55
N VAL A 78 -0.86 -5.91 3.73
CA VAL A 78 -0.34 -7.12 4.39
C VAL A 78 -1.45 -8.15 4.63
N LYS A 79 -2.62 -7.72 5.11
CA LYS A 79 -3.79 -8.60 5.28
C LYS A 79 -4.21 -9.25 3.96
N ALA A 80 -4.19 -8.51 2.86
CA ALA A 80 -4.57 -9.05 1.56
C ALA A 80 -3.54 -10.07 1.04
N VAL A 81 -2.25 -9.83 1.26
CA VAL A 81 -1.18 -10.81 0.98
C VAL A 81 -1.35 -12.06 1.82
N ASP A 82 -1.59 -11.92 3.13
CA ASP A 82 -1.75 -13.06 4.05
C ASP A 82 -2.93 -13.96 3.65
N LEU A 83 -4.06 -13.37 3.23
CA LEU A 83 -5.20 -14.14 2.75
C LEU A 83 -4.88 -15.00 1.52
N VAL A 84 -4.04 -14.51 0.59
CA VAL A 84 -3.58 -15.30 -0.56
C VAL A 84 -2.53 -16.32 -0.11
N ALA A 85 -1.60 -15.94 0.77
CA ALA A 85 -0.59 -16.84 1.31
C ALA A 85 -1.21 -18.07 1.99
N GLN A 86 -2.27 -17.87 2.79
CA GLN A 86 -3.01 -18.96 3.45
C GLN A 86 -3.63 -19.94 2.43
N GLN A 87 -4.18 -19.45 1.31
CA GLN A 87 -4.72 -20.31 0.24
C GLN A 87 -3.66 -21.21 -0.37
N HIS A 88 -2.40 -20.72 -0.42
CA HIS A 88 -1.24 -21.44 -0.91
C HIS A 88 -0.44 -22.14 0.20
N GLN A 89 -0.99 -22.24 1.43
CA GLN A 89 -0.33 -22.85 2.60
C GLN A 89 1.04 -22.21 2.92
N LYS A 90 1.14 -20.90 2.76
CA LYS A 90 2.36 -20.12 3.01
C LYS A 90 2.18 -19.13 4.15
N TYR A 91 3.31 -18.69 4.72
CA TYR A 91 3.37 -17.68 5.77
C TYR A 91 3.93 -16.36 5.20
N VAL A 92 3.63 -15.26 5.88
CA VAL A 92 4.13 -13.94 5.48
C VAL A 92 5.23 -13.49 6.43
N LEU A 93 6.35 -13.04 5.87
CA LEU A 93 7.41 -12.30 6.58
C LEU A 93 7.36 -10.84 6.13
N ILE A 94 7.41 -9.92 7.11
CA ILE A 94 7.25 -8.48 6.86
C ILE A 94 8.56 -7.77 7.19
N GLY A 95 9.02 -6.90 6.27
CA GLY A 95 10.07 -5.92 6.48
C GLY A 95 9.52 -4.51 6.38
N ASN A 96 9.98 -3.61 7.25
CA ASN A 96 9.65 -2.18 7.21
C ASN A 96 10.84 -1.37 6.66
N SER A 97 10.57 -0.39 5.80
CA SER A 97 11.58 0.47 5.18
C SER A 97 11.64 1.90 5.74
N TYR A 98 10.58 2.38 6.36
CA TYR A 98 10.45 3.74 6.93
C TYR A 98 10.89 4.86 5.99
N HIS A 99 10.68 4.72 4.67
CA HIS A 99 11.12 5.65 3.62
C HIS A 99 12.65 5.85 3.53
N GLU A 100 13.44 4.94 4.10
CA GLU A 100 14.89 5.01 4.08
C GLU A 100 15.47 3.95 3.13
N ALA A 101 16.27 4.38 2.14
CA ALA A 101 16.83 3.48 1.11
C ALA A 101 17.65 2.33 1.72
N GLU A 102 18.48 2.62 2.73
CA GLU A 102 19.27 1.58 3.41
C GLU A 102 18.41 0.53 4.12
N LYS A 103 17.31 0.98 4.78
CA LYS A 103 16.39 0.06 5.45
C LYS A 103 15.57 -0.74 4.43
N GLU A 104 15.19 -0.12 3.32
CA GLU A 104 14.46 -0.79 2.24
C GLU A 104 15.32 -1.90 1.62
N ARG A 105 16.58 -1.58 1.26
CA ARG A 105 17.56 -2.55 0.76
C ARG A 105 17.77 -3.68 1.76
N HIS A 106 18.03 -3.35 3.01
CA HIS A 106 18.26 -4.32 4.07
C HIS A 106 17.05 -5.26 4.27
N ALA A 107 15.83 -4.73 4.25
CA ALA A 107 14.60 -5.52 4.38
C ALA A 107 14.47 -6.52 3.23
N ILE A 108 14.70 -6.09 1.98
CA ILE A 108 14.71 -7.00 0.81
C ILE A 108 15.78 -8.09 0.98
N GLU A 109 17.02 -7.73 1.31
CA GLU A 109 18.10 -8.68 1.50
C GLU A 109 17.84 -9.69 2.63
N VAL A 110 17.23 -9.24 3.74
CA VAL A 110 16.83 -10.15 4.84
C VAL A 110 15.83 -11.17 4.33
N LEU A 111 14.80 -10.76 3.60
CA LEU A 111 13.80 -11.67 3.06
C LEU A 111 14.39 -12.65 2.05
N ILE A 112 15.35 -12.21 1.24
CA ILE A 112 16.11 -13.09 0.33
C ILE A 112 16.91 -14.13 1.14
N ARG A 113 17.62 -13.70 2.20
CA ARG A 113 18.35 -14.62 3.09
C ARG A 113 17.42 -15.62 3.79
N GLN A 114 16.17 -15.21 4.07
CA GLN A 114 15.11 -16.10 4.57
C GLN A 114 14.49 -16.98 3.48
N ARG A 115 15.04 -16.94 2.24
CA ARG A 115 14.61 -17.75 1.09
C ARG A 115 13.18 -17.47 0.64
N CYS A 116 12.68 -16.26 0.83
CA CYS A 116 11.42 -15.84 0.23
C CYS A 116 11.62 -15.71 -1.29
N ASN A 117 11.10 -16.66 -2.06
CA ASN A 117 11.18 -16.65 -3.52
C ASN A 117 10.06 -15.82 -4.17
N ALA A 118 9.00 -15.52 -3.42
CA ALA A 118 7.94 -14.58 -3.76
C ALA A 118 8.07 -13.36 -2.84
N LEU A 119 8.24 -12.18 -3.43
CA LEU A 119 8.41 -10.91 -2.71
C LEU A 119 7.43 -9.87 -3.25
N ILE A 120 6.69 -9.24 -2.37
CA ILE A 120 5.86 -8.07 -2.67
C ILE A 120 6.53 -6.85 -2.05
N VAL A 121 6.94 -5.87 -2.86
CA VAL A 121 7.71 -4.74 -2.39
C VAL A 121 7.02 -3.43 -2.75
N HIS A 122 6.67 -2.66 -1.72
CA HIS A 122 6.25 -1.28 -1.87
C HIS A 122 7.48 -0.39 -1.71
N SER A 123 8.16 -0.13 -2.85
CA SER A 123 9.42 0.62 -2.88
C SER A 123 9.20 2.09 -3.18
N LYS A 124 9.86 2.97 -2.45
CA LYS A 124 9.85 4.42 -2.66
C LYS A 124 11.21 5.08 -2.59
N ALA A 125 12.20 4.42 -2.00
CA ALA A 125 13.49 5.03 -1.71
C ALA A 125 14.64 4.49 -2.58
N LEU A 126 14.55 3.24 -3.05
CA LEU A 126 15.58 2.66 -3.95
C LEU A 126 15.46 3.22 -5.37
N SER A 127 16.57 3.25 -6.10
CA SER A 127 16.60 3.59 -7.52
C SER A 127 16.01 2.48 -8.40
N ASP A 128 15.63 2.82 -9.65
CA ASP A 128 15.14 1.84 -10.61
C ASP A 128 16.21 0.81 -10.96
N ASP A 129 17.49 1.20 -11.04
CA ASP A 129 18.60 0.31 -11.32
C ASP A 129 18.81 -0.73 -10.21
N GLU A 130 18.70 -0.30 -8.93
CA GLU A 130 18.80 -1.23 -7.79
C GLU A 130 17.63 -2.21 -7.75
N LEU A 131 16.41 -1.71 -8.00
CA LEU A 131 15.22 -2.55 -8.07
C LEU A 131 15.31 -3.54 -9.24
N ALA A 132 15.79 -3.11 -10.41
CA ALA A 132 16.03 -3.98 -11.55
C ALA A 132 17.00 -5.12 -11.21
N GLN A 133 18.11 -4.82 -10.51
CA GLN A 133 19.08 -5.86 -10.07
C GLN A 133 18.43 -6.90 -9.13
N PHE A 134 17.57 -6.46 -8.19
CA PHE A 134 16.82 -7.40 -7.35
C PHE A 134 15.84 -8.22 -8.18
N MET A 135 15.12 -7.60 -9.11
CA MET A 135 14.13 -8.26 -9.96
C MET A 135 14.76 -9.27 -10.93
N ASP A 136 15.99 -9.04 -11.40
CA ASP A 136 16.74 -9.99 -12.21
C ASP A 136 17.10 -11.25 -11.43
N ASN A 137 17.50 -11.08 -10.17
CA ASN A 137 17.92 -12.18 -9.31
C ASN A 137 16.73 -12.94 -8.68
N ILE A 138 15.53 -12.32 -8.61
CA ILE A 138 14.36 -12.86 -7.94
C ILE A 138 13.16 -12.77 -8.88
N PRO A 139 12.90 -13.81 -9.70
CA PRO A 139 11.79 -13.83 -10.64
C PRO A 139 10.42 -13.60 -10.00
N GLY A 140 10.25 -13.98 -8.74
CA GLY A 140 9.03 -13.78 -7.94
C GLY A 140 8.97 -12.42 -7.22
N MET A 141 9.83 -11.46 -7.52
CA MET A 141 9.72 -10.10 -6.97
C MET A 141 8.73 -9.27 -7.78
N VAL A 142 7.74 -8.71 -7.11
CA VAL A 142 6.68 -7.85 -7.68
C VAL A 142 6.64 -6.53 -6.93
N LEU A 143 6.60 -5.42 -7.66
CA LEU A 143 6.48 -4.09 -7.09
C LEU A 143 5.02 -3.65 -7.01
N ILE A 144 4.67 -2.94 -5.95
CA ILE A 144 3.38 -2.25 -5.80
C ILE A 144 3.61 -0.73 -5.82
N ASN A 145 2.77 -0.04 -6.58
CA ASN A 145 2.74 1.42 -6.72
C ASN A 145 4.06 2.02 -7.22
N ARG A 146 4.77 1.28 -8.05
CA ARG A 146 5.95 1.73 -8.80
C ARG A 146 6.08 0.91 -10.07
N VAL A 147 6.57 1.52 -11.14
CA VAL A 147 6.87 0.85 -12.40
C VAL A 147 8.35 1.05 -12.71
N VAL A 148 9.09 -0.07 -12.81
CA VAL A 148 10.48 -0.05 -13.27
C VAL A 148 10.50 -0.36 -14.76
N PRO A 149 11.20 0.45 -15.60
CA PRO A 149 11.32 0.21 -17.03
C PRO A 149 11.83 -1.20 -17.34
N GLY A 150 11.19 -1.90 -18.28
CA GLY A 150 11.51 -3.29 -18.62
C GLY A 150 10.81 -4.35 -17.74
N TYR A 151 10.24 -3.97 -16.59
CA TYR A 151 9.63 -4.91 -15.63
C TYR A 151 8.14 -4.64 -15.38
N ALA A 152 7.45 -3.95 -16.29
CA ALA A 152 6.04 -3.57 -16.14
C ALA A 152 5.12 -4.78 -15.82
N HIS A 153 5.44 -5.97 -16.33
CA HIS A 153 4.72 -7.22 -16.08
C HIS A 153 4.82 -7.73 -14.64
N ARG A 154 5.73 -7.19 -13.86
CA ARG A 154 5.92 -7.46 -12.40
C ARG A 154 5.71 -6.20 -11.55
N CYS A 155 4.95 -5.24 -12.07
CA CYS A 155 4.61 -4.00 -11.39
C CYS A 155 3.10 -3.84 -11.37
N VAL A 156 2.53 -3.65 -10.18
CA VAL A 156 1.10 -3.37 -9.98
C VAL A 156 0.96 -1.93 -9.53
N CYS A 157 0.43 -1.07 -10.38
CA CYS A 157 0.35 0.37 -10.13
C CYS A 157 -1.09 0.89 -10.10
N LEU A 158 -1.24 2.12 -9.62
CA LEU A 158 -2.47 2.91 -9.66
C LEU A 158 -2.25 4.12 -10.57
N ASP A 159 -3.27 4.51 -11.33
CA ASP A 159 -3.27 5.79 -12.05
C ASP A 159 -3.49 6.96 -11.08
N ASN A 160 -2.41 7.36 -10.39
CA ASN A 160 -2.42 8.44 -9.41
C ASN A 160 -2.78 9.79 -10.05
N LEU A 161 -2.34 10.03 -11.29
CA LEU A 161 -2.62 11.26 -12.02
C LEU A 161 -4.13 11.42 -12.28
N SER A 162 -4.76 10.39 -12.84
CA SER A 162 -6.21 10.40 -13.11
C SER A 162 -7.03 10.48 -11.82
N GLY A 163 -6.59 9.84 -10.73
CA GLY A 163 -7.23 9.93 -9.43
C GLY A 163 -7.25 11.36 -8.88
N ALA A 164 -6.10 12.04 -8.94
CA ALA A 164 -5.98 13.43 -8.51
C ALA A 164 -6.77 14.40 -9.41
N ARG A 165 -6.77 14.18 -10.72
CA ARG A 165 -7.64 14.94 -11.65
C ARG A 165 -9.11 14.78 -11.29
N MET A 166 -9.55 13.56 -10.98
CA MET A 166 -10.94 13.26 -10.58
C MET A 166 -11.31 13.98 -9.28
N ALA A 167 -10.44 13.95 -8.26
CA ALA A 167 -10.62 14.67 -7.01
C ALA A 167 -10.76 16.18 -7.24
N THR A 168 -9.83 16.75 -7.98
CA THR A 168 -9.80 18.20 -8.26
C THR A 168 -10.98 18.65 -9.11
N ARG A 169 -11.35 17.89 -10.15
CA ARG A 169 -12.56 18.17 -10.97
C ARG A 169 -13.83 18.11 -10.15
N MET A 170 -13.92 17.22 -9.14
CA MET A 170 -15.05 17.22 -8.23
C MET A 170 -15.16 18.55 -7.47
N LEU A 171 -14.05 19.08 -6.96
CA LEU A 171 -14.04 20.39 -6.29
C LEU A 171 -14.42 21.54 -7.25
N LEU A 172 -13.85 21.53 -8.47
CA LEU A 172 -14.18 22.50 -9.52
C LEU A 172 -15.67 22.47 -9.89
N ASN A 173 -16.24 21.28 -10.08
CA ASN A 173 -17.66 21.09 -10.39
C ASN A 173 -18.61 21.54 -9.25
N ASN A 174 -18.09 21.63 -8.02
CA ASN A 174 -18.80 22.21 -6.87
C ASN A 174 -18.53 23.72 -6.71
N GLY A 175 -17.94 24.38 -7.72
CA GLY A 175 -17.74 25.84 -7.77
C GLY A 175 -16.49 26.33 -7.04
N HIS A 176 -15.61 25.45 -6.58
CA HIS A 176 -14.34 25.85 -5.97
C HIS A 176 -13.32 26.18 -7.06
N GLN A 177 -12.72 27.38 -7.01
CA GLN A 177 -11.66 27.81 -7.92
C GLN A 177 -10.32 28.01 -7.21
N ARG A 178 -10.34 28.26 -5.89
CA ARG A 178 -9.15 28.44 -5.05
C ARG A 178 -8.95 27.16 -4.24
N ILE A 179 -8.24 26.21 -4.84
CA ILE A 179 -8.07 24.84 -4.31
C ILE A 179 -6.61 24.66 -3.92
N GLY A 180 -6.33 24.52 -2.62
CA GLY A 180 -4.99 24.18 -2.11
C GLY A 180 -4.66 22.71 -2.30
N TYR A 181 -3.37 22.38 -2.18
CA TYR A 181 -2.86 21.01 -2.19
C TYR A 181 -1.99 20.76 -0.95
N LEU A 182 -2.24 19.68 -0.21
CA LEU A 182 -1.34 19.20 0.85
C LEU A 182 -0.46 18.11 0.26
N SER A 183 0.83 18.41 0.10
CA SER A 183 1.86 17.60 -0.52
C SER A 183 2.63 16.80 0.53
N SER A 184 3.07 15.59 0.17
CA SER A 184 3.97 14.80 1.01
C SER A 184 5.40 15.33 0.94
N SER A 185 6.05 15.45 2.10
CA SER A 185 7.46 15.83 2.20
C SER A 185 8.45 14.73 1.77
N HIS A 186 7.97 13.52 1.50
CA HIS A 186 8.83 12.38 1.15
C HIS A 186 9.29 12.37 -0.31
N GLY A 187 8.83 13.32 -1.15
CA GLY A 187 9.27 13.45 -2.55
C GLY A 187 8.98 12.23 -3.41
N SER A 188 7.91 11.50 -3.11
CA SER A 188 7.55 10.26 -3.81
C SER A 188 6.96 10.53 -5.20
N GLU A 189 7.11 9.56 -6.13
CA GLU A 189 6.55 9.64 -7.48
C GLU A 189 5.02 9.79 -7.46
N ASP A 190 4.33 9.13 -6.57
CA ASP A 190 2.88 9.24 -6.42
C ASP A 190 2.44 10.63 -5.95
N ASP A 191 3.21 11.33 -5.07
CA ASP A 191 2.93 12.73 -4.76
C ASP A 191 3.11 13.63 -5.99
N ALA A 192 4.20 13.44 -6.73
CA ALA A 192 4.43 14.18 -7.98
C ALA A 192 3.30 13.97 -8.99
N MET A 193 2.82 12.74 -9.17
CA MET A 193 1.71 12.42 -10.06
C MET A 193 0.38 13.01 -9.56
N ARG A 194 0.10 12.95 -8.24
CA ARG A 194 -1.12 13.55 -7.65
C ARG A 194 -1.09 15.07 -7.77
N LYS A 195 0.05 15.72 -7.51
CA LYS A 195 0.25 17.16 -7.72
C LYS A 195 0.05 17.52 -9.20
N ALA A 196 0.61 16.77 -10.14
CA ALA A 196 0.42 16.98 -11.57
C ALA A 196 -1.05 16.82 -12.00
N GLY A 197 -1.78 15.86 -11.43
CA GLY A 197 -3.22 15.68 -11.67
C GLY A 197 -4.05 16.85 -11.16
N TRP A 198 -3.73 17.38 -9.95
CA TRP A 198 -4.34 18.59 -9.40
C TRP A 198 -4.08 19.81 -10.30
N MET A 199 -2.84 20.06 -10.69
CA MET A 199 -2.48 21.15 -11.58
C MET A 199 -3.17 21.05 -12.95
N SER A 200 -3.20 19.83 -13.52
CA SER A 200 -3.83 19.57 -14.82
C SER A 200 -5.34 19.90 -14.80
N ALA A 201 -6.05 19.49 -13.75
CA ALA A 201 -7.48 19.79 -13.64
C ALA A 201 -7.77 21.29 -13.46
N LEU A 202 -6.95 22.01 -12.71
CA LEU A 202 -7.05 23.46 -12.57
C LEU A 202 -6.79 24.18 -13.90
N LYS A 203 -5.77 23.75 -14.64
CA LYS A 203 -5.43 24.30 -15.95
C LYS A 203 -6.55 24.13 -16.97
N GLU A 204 -7.37 23.09 -16.90
CA GLU A 204 -8.57 22.92 -17.75
C GLU A 204 -9.62 24.02 -17.56
N GLN A 205 -9.53 24.77 -16.47
CA GLN A 205 -10.39 25.93 -16.14
C GLN A 205 -9.60 27.25 -16.17
N ASP A 206 -8.47 27.28 -16.89
CA ASP A 206 -7.57 28.44 -17.00
C ASP A 206 -7.03 28.94 -15.65
N ILE A 207 -7.00 28.09 -14.62
CA ILE A 207 -6.47 28.41 -13.30
C ILE A 207 -5.02 27.90 -13.20
N ILE A 208 -4.10 28.83 -12.96
CA ILE A 208 -2.67 28.53 -12.69
C ILE A 208 -2.46 28.71 -11.18
N PRO A 209 -2.36 27.61 -10.42
CA PRO A 209 -2.17 27.72 -8.97
C PRO A 209 -0.74 28.19 -8.66
N PRO A 210 -0.57 29.24 -7.80
CA PRO A 210 0.75 29.63 -7.34
C PRO A 210 1.29 28.58 -6.36
N GLU A 211 2.60 28.47 -6.22
CA GLU A 211 3.26 27.54 -5.28
C GLU A 211 2.81 27.79 -3.82
N SER A 212 2.39 29.03 -3.50
CA SER A 212 1.84 29.35 -2.18
C SER A 212 0.55 28.60 -1.81
N TRP A 213 -0.13 27.95 -2.79
CA TRP A 213 -1.31 27.11 -2.52
C TRP A 213 -0.94 25.69 -2.06
N ILE A 214 0.35 25.37 -1.97
CA ILE A 214 0.83 24.07 -1.55
C ILE A 214 1.36 24.15 -0.13
N GLY A 215 0.79 23.35 0.77
CA GLY A 215 1.35 23.04 2.09
C GLY A 215 2.08 21.72 2.04
N THR A 216 3.22 21.60 2.70
CA THR A 216 4.03 20.39 2.69
C THR A 216 4.22 19.83 4.10
N GLY A 217 4.01 18.53 4.29
CA GLY A 217 4.18 17.84 5.57
C GLY A 217 4.45 16.36 5.40
N THR A 218 4.77 15.67 6.50
CA THR A 218 4.83 14.20 6.48
C THR A 218 3.46 13.61 6.12
N PRO A 219 3.40 12.45 5.41
CA PRO A 219 2.13 11.88 4.93
C PRO A 219 1.32 11.17 6.03
N ASP A 220 1.28 11.76 7.21
CA ASP A 220 0.58 11.33 8.42
C ASP A 220 -0.35 12.43 8.95
N MET A 221 -1.09 12.15 10.03
CA MET A 221 -2.01 13.14 10.63
C MET A 221 -1.28 14.37 11.18
N PRO A 222 -0.19 14.25 11.95
CA PRO A 222 0.56 15.43 12.41
C PRO A 222 1.11 16.30 11.28
N GLY A 223 1.63 15.68 10.21
CA GLY A 223 2.13 16.41 9.05
C GLY A 223 1.04 17.11 8.26
N GLY A 224 -0.13 16.50 8.15
CA GLY A 224 -1.31 17.13 7.53
C GLY A 224 -1.84 18.31 8.33
N GLU A 225 -1.86 18.20 9.66
CA GLU A 225 -2.22 19.28 10.59
C GLU A 225 -1.27 20.47 10.45
N ALA A 226 0.04 20.22 10.55
CA ALA A 226 1.07 21.25 10.44
C ALA A 226 1.03 21.97 9.07
N ALA A 227 0.90 21.22 7.98
CA ALA A 227 0.81 21.77 6.63
C ALA A 227 -0.46 22.63 6.45
N MET A 228 -1.58 22.24 7.08
CA MET A 228 -2.82 23.03 7.01
C MET A 228 -2.72 24.31 7.82
N VAL A 229 -2.13 24.27 9.02
CA VAL A 229 -1.87 25.46 9.85
C VAL A 229 -1.02 26.48 9.08
N GLU A 230 0.04 26.00 8.41
CA GLU A 230 0.88 26.86 7.58
C GLU A 230 0.10 27.48 6.42
N LEU A 231 -0.74 26.72 5.71
CA LEU A 231 -1.59 27.26 4.64
C LEU A 231 -2.57 28.30 5.14
N LEU A 232 -3.18 28.10 6.31
CA LEU A 232 -4.10 29.07 6.92
C LEU A 232 -3.37 30.38 7.25
N GLY A 233 -2.16 30.30 7.79
CA GLY A 233 -1.32 31.48 8.10
C GLY A 233 -0.98 32.35 6.91
N ARG A 234 -1.05 31.83 5.68
CA ARG A 234 -0.80 32.57 4.43
C ARG A 234 -1.99 33.42 3.96
N ASN A 235 -3.18 33.31 4.58
CA ASN A 235 -4.40 34.08 4.24
C ASN A 235 -4.80 34.02 2.76
N LEU A 236 -4.71 32.85 2.13
CA LEU A 236 -4.84 32.67 0.67
C LEU A 236 -6.29 32.66 0.15
N GLN A 237 -7.30 32.79 1.01
CA GLN A 237 -8.73 32.69 0.65
C GLN A 237 -9.06 31.37 -0.08
N LEU A 238 -8.41 30.27 0.29
CA LEU A 238 -8.73 28.97 -0.24
C LEU A 238 -10.16 28.58 0.14
N THR A 239 -10.85 27.89 -0.76
CA THR A 239 -12.23 27.44 -0.55
C THR A 239 -12.32 25.92 -0.49
N ALA A 240 -11.27 25.22 -0.96
CA ALA A 240 -11.13 23.79 -0.86
C ALA A 240 -9.65 23.41 -0.76
N VAL A 241 -9.41 22.21 -0.26
CA VAL A 241 -8.07 21.59 -0.21
C VAL A 241 -8.17 20.15 -0.69
N PHE A 242 -7.24 19.75 -1.55
CA PHE A 242 -6.99 18.36 -1.88
C PHE A 242 -5.74 17.89 -1.12
N ALA A 243 -5.90 16.88 -0.27
CA ALA A 243 -4.80 16.33 0.51
C ALA A 243 -4.20 15.09 -0.20
N TYR A 244 -2.88 14.96 -0.13
CA TYR A 244 -2.13 13.83 -0.67
C TYR A 244 -2.74 12.48 -0.28
N ASN A 245 -3.11 12.30 1.00
CA ASN A 245 -3.77 11.10 1.49
C ASN A 245 -4.82 11.41 2.58
N ASP A 246 -5.53 10.39 3.03
CA ASP A 246 -6.58 10.53 4.04
C ASP A 246 -6.03 10.86 5.43
N ASN A 247 -4.81 10.39 5.77
CA ASN A 247 -4.16 10.73 7.03
C ASN A 247 -3.87 12.24 7.10
N MET A 248 -3.28 12.82 6.05
CA MET A 248 -3.06 14.26 5.98
C MET A 248 -4.39 15.04 5.99
N ALA A 249 -5.42 14.52 5.30
CA ALA A 249 -6.74 15.13 5.33
C ALA A 249 -7.34 15.12 6.74
N ALA A 250 -7.19 14.04 7.49
CA ALA A 250 -7.67 13.94 8.87
C ALA A 250 -6.95 14.93 9.81
N GLY A 251 -5.62 15.06 9.68
CA GLY A 251 -4.86 16.09 10.39
C GLY A 251 -5.30 17.51 10.03
N ALA A 252 -5.51 17.76 8.73
CA ALA A 252 -6.02 19.07 8.26
C ALA A 252 -7.42 19.40 8.82
N LEU A 253 -8.30 18.40 8.96
CA LEU A 253 -9.60 18.58 9.61
C LEU A 253 -9.45 19.03 11.07
N THR A 254 -8.48 18.51 11.80
CA THR A 254 -8.15 18.95 13.18
C THR A 254 -7.74 20.42 13.17
N ALA A 255 -6.76 20.80 12.34
CA ALA A 255 -6.30 22.19 12.22
C ALA A 255 -7.43 23.16 11.87
N LEU A 256 -8.30 22.79 10.93
CA LEU A 256 -9.45 23.60 10.52
C LEU A 256 -10.45 23.80 11.68
N LYS A 257 -10.77 22.72 12.39
CA LYS A 257 -11.68 22.76 13.55
C LYS A 257 -11.14 23.66 14.66
N ASP A 258 -9.85 23.53 14.99
CA ASP A 258 -9.20 24.31 16.06
C ASP A 258 -9.13 25.80 15.72
N ASN A 259 -9.14 26.15 14.42
CA ASN A 259 -9.22 27.53 13.94
C ASN A 259 -10.67 28.00 13.66
N GLY A 260 -11.71 27.26 14.09
CA GLY A 260 -13.10 27.64 13.95
C GLY A 260 -13.63 27.63 12.52
N ILE A 261 -12.97 26.92 11.61
CA ILE A 261 -13.35 26.81 10.19
C ILE A 261 -14.27 25.60 10.02
N ALA A 262 -15.55 25.86 9.73
CA ALA A 262 -16.54 24.80 9.55
C ALA A 262 -16.36 24.09 8.19
N ILE A 263 -16.27 22.76 8.22
CA ILE A 263 -16.19 21.91 7.04
C ILE A 263 -17.56 21.20 6.87
N PRO A 264 -18.13 21.18 5.69
CA PRO A 264 -17.64 21.75 4.42
C PRO A 264 -18.11 23.21 4.15
N LEU A 265 -18.72 23.89 5.13
CA LEU A 265 -19.40 25.19 4.92
C LEU A 265 -18.43 26.31 4.49
N HIS A 266 -17.30 26.45 5.19
CA HIS A 266 -16.30 27.48 4.91
C HIS A 266 -15.20 26.98 3.98
N LEU A 267 -14.79 25.73 4.13
CA LEU A 267 -13.76 25.08 3.34
C LEU A 267 -14.14 23.62 3.10
N SER A 268 -14.04 23.17 1.86
CA SER A 268 -14.19 21.75 1.49
C SER A 268 -12.83 21.04 1.52
N ILE A 269 -12.83 19.74 1.88
CA ILE A 269 -11.62 18.93 1.85
C ILE A 269 -11.88 17.58 1.18
N ILE A 270 -10.91 17.12 0.39
CA ILE A 270 -10.92 15.81 -0.24
C ILE A 270 -9.59 15.11 0.01
N GLY A 271 -9.65 13.81 0.35
CA GLY A 271 -8.48 12.97 0.58
C GLY A 271 -8.17 12.02 -0.57
N PHE A 272 -7.30 11.07 -0.29
CA PHE A 272 -6.90 9.98 -1.19
C PHE A 272 -6.60 8.74 -0.34
N ASP A 273 -6.89 7.54 -0.83
CA ASP A 273 -6.67 6.17 -0.37
C ASP A 273 -7.96 5.44 0.06
N ASP A 274 -8.97 6.11 0.62
CA ASP A 274 -10.19 5.54 1.22
C ASP A 274 -9.87 4.53 2.35
N ILE A 275 -8.92 4.90 3.22
CA ILE A 275 -8.61 4.11 4.42
C ILE A 275 -9.71 4.30 5.50
N PRO A 276 -9.76 3.43 6.53
CA PRO A 276 -10.84 3.45 7.52
C PRO A 276 -11.12 4.83 8.15
N ILE A 277 -10.09 5.64 8.41
CA ILE A 277 -10.23 6.96 9.02
C ILE A 277 -11.20 7.87 8.24
N ALA A 278 -11.24 7.75 6.91
CA ALA A 278 -12.13 8.55 6.08
C ALA A 278 -13.62 8.42 6.42
N ARG A 279 -14.03 7.32 7.07
CA ARG A 279 -15.40 7.07 7.53
C ARG A 279 -15.67 7.57 8.94
N TYR A 280 -14.61 7.79 9.73
CA TYR A 280 -14.71 8.10 11.15
C TYR A 280 -14.34 9.56 11.47
N THR A 281 -13.91 10.33 10.48
CA THR A 281 -13.79 11.79 10.60
C THR A 281 -15.19 12.45 10.68
N ASP A 282 -15.24 13.64 11.28
CA ASP A 282 -16.43 14.49 11.29
C ASP A 282 -16.07 15.87 10.69
N PRO A 283 -16.62 16.19 9.49
CA PRO A 283 -17.48 15.36 8.63
C PRO A 283 -16.74 14.15 8.03
N GLN A 284 -17.49 13.10 7.62
CA GLN A 284 -16.92 11.96 6.90
C GLN A 284 -16.23 12.43 5.62
N LEU A 285 -15.00 11.95 5.39
CA LEU A 285 -14.13 12.44 4.33
C LEU A 285 -14.50 11.88 2.95
N THR A 286 -14.80 12.77 2.02
CA THR A 286 -14.79 12.48 0.57
C THR A 286 -13.37 12.21 0.14
N THR A 287 -13.14 11.13 -0.61
CA THR A 287 -11.79 10.67 -0.95
C THR A 287 -11.75 9.93 -2.27
N VAL A 288 -10.56 9.66 -2.78
CA VAL A 288 -10.32 8.78 -3.92
C VAL A 288 -9.91 7.40 -3.39
N ARG A 289 -10.65 6.36 -3.78
CA ARG A 289 -10.35 5.00 -3.38
C ARG A 289 -9.13 4.46 -4.11
N TYR A 290 -8.16 4.04 -3.33
CA TYR A 290 -7.01 3.24 -3.73
C TYR A 290 -7.33 1.76 -3.45
N PRO A 291 -7.49 0.89 -4.45
CA PRO A 291 -7.92 -0.49 -4.22
C PRO A 291 -6.75 -1.39 -3.76
N ILE A 292 -6.03 -0.98 -2.70
CA ILE A 292 -4.77 -1.60 -2.25
C ILE A 292 -4.92 -3.10 -1.96
N ALA A 293 -6.04 -3.54 -1.41
CA ALA A 293 -6.28 -4.95 -1.15
C ALA A 293 -6.37 -5.79 -2.44
N SER A 294 -7.01 -5.25 -3.49
CA SER A 294 -7.08 -5.92 -4.80
C SER A 294 -5.73 -5.94 -5.50
N MET A 295 -4.98 -4.84 -5.40
CA MET A 295 -3.63 -4.73 -5.95
C MET A 295 -2.68 -5.70 -5.25
N ALA A 296 -2.75 -5.80 -3.92
CA ALA A 296 -1.93 -6.71 -3.13
C ALA A 296 -2.23 -8.19 -3.44
N LYS A 297 -3.52 -8.54 -3.62
CA LYS A 297 -3.90 -9.89 -4.07
C LYS A 297 -3.27 -10.24 -5.41
N LEU A 298 -3.43 -9.37 -6.41
CA LEU A 298 -2.84 -9.58 -7.73
C LEU A 298 -1.31 -9.66 -7.64
N ALA A 299 -0.66 -8.76 -6.90
CA ALA A 299 0.79 -8.77 -6.74
C ALA A 299 1.28 -10.07 -6.11
N THR A 300 0.52 -10.64 -5.16
CA THR A 300 0.87 -11.92 -4.52
C THR A 300 0.77 -13.08 -5.50
N GLU A 301 -0.31 -13.15 -6.28
CA GLU A 301 -0.47 -14.17 -7.32
C GLU A 301 0.63 -14.08 -8.38
N LEU A 302 0.96 -12.86 -8.83
CA LEU A 302 2.06 -12.63 -9.75
C LEU A 302 3.42 -13.04 -9.15
N ALA A 303 3.66 -12.74 -7.88
CA ALA A 303 4.89 -13.14 -7.20
C ALA A 303 5.04 -14.66 -7.12
N LEU A 304 3.96 -15.37 -6.82
CA LEU A 304 3.93 -16.84 -6.82
C LEU A 304 4.14 -17.42 -8.22
N GLN A 305 3.50 -16.85 -9.23
CA GLN A 305 3.68 -17.23 -10.64
C GLN A 305 5.13 -16.99 -11.09
N GLY A 306 5.71 -15.84 -10.72
CA GLY A 306 7.11 -15.51 -11.03
C GLY A 306 8.10 -16.45 -10.39
N ALA A 307 7.88 -16.82 -9.12
CA ALA A 307 8.69 -17.82 -8.43
C ALA A 307 8.61 -19.21 -9.09
N ALA A 308 7.51 -19.50 -9.80
CA ALA A 308 7.31 -20.72 -10.59
C ALA A 308 7.75 -20.60 -12.07
N GLY A 309 8.21 -19.41 -12.50
CA GLY A 309 8.63 -19.15 -13.89
C GLY A 309 7.48 -18.98 -14.90
N ASN A 310 6.27 -18.62 -14.44
CA ASN A 310 5.03 -18.63 -15.24
C ASN A 310 4.43 -17.22 -15.47
N ILE A 311 5.18 -16.14 -15.36
CA ILE A 311 4.68 -14.77 -15.62
C ILE A 311 4.64 -14.48 -17.13
N ASP A 312 3.53 -13.90 -17.62
CA ASP A 312 3.45 -13.34 -19.00
C ASP A 312 4.23 -12.00 -19.03
N PRO A 313 5.32 -11.91 -19.81
CA PRO A 313 6.16 -10.72 -19.86
C PRO A 313 5.48 -9.52 -20.57
N ARG A 314 4.33 -9.71 -21.19
CA ARG A 314 3.58 -8.66 -21.92
C ARG A 314 2.44 -8.06 -21.10
N ALA A 315 2.15 -8.62 -19.91
CA ALA A 315 1.09 -8.12 -19.06
C ALA A 315 1.43 -6.73 -18.49
N SER A 316 0.41 -5.92 -18.23
CA SER A 316 0.51 -4.63 -17.52
C SER A 316 -0.65 -4.53 -16.53
N HIS A 317 -0.36 -4.05 -15.33
CA HIS A 317 -1.30 -4.11 -14.20
C HIS A 317 -1.47 -2.72 -13.58
N CYS A 318 -2.21 -1.84 -14.29
CA CYS A 318 -2.54 -0.51 -13.78
C CYS A 318 -4.03 -0.47 -13.36
N PHE A 319 -4.26 -0.17 -12.09
CA PHE A 319 -5.60 -0.01 -11.53
C PHE A 319 -6.10 1.43 -11.71
N MET A 320 -7.41 1.55 -11.95
CA MET A 320 -8.06 2.85 -11.99
C MET A 320 -8.63 3.19 -10.60
N PRO A 321 -8.37 4.40 -10.09
CA PRO A 321 -8.97 4.86 -8.84
C PRO A 321 -10.46 5.18 -9.03
N THR A 322 -11.22 5.25 -7.92
CA THR A 322 -12.63 5.64 -7.93
C THR A 322 -12.90 6.69 -6.87
N LEU A 323 -13.77 7.65 -7.19
CA LEU A 323 -14.17 8.69 -6.25
C LEU A 323 -15.23 8.17 -5.27
N VAL A 324 -15.02 8.41 -3.98
CA VAL A 324 -15.96 8.07 -2.90
C VAL A 324 -16.47 9.36 -2.28
N ARG A 325 -17.71 9.73 -2.61
CA ARG A 325 -18.36 10.93 -2.07
C ARG A 325 -18.87 10.68 -0.66
N ARG A 326 -18.58 11.62 0.25
CA ARG A 326 -19.11 11.69 1.62
C ARG A 326 -19.50 13.14 1.95
N HIS A 327 -19.20 13.63 3.15
CA HIS A 327 -19.78 14.89 3.66
C HIS A 327 -18.77 16.05 3.73
N SER A 328 -17.51 15.86 3.40
CA SER A 328 -16.46 16.89 3.54
C SER A 328 -16.37 17.88 2.36
N VAL A 329 -17.24 17.74 1.35
CA VAL A 329 -17.29 18.64 0.19
C VAL A 329 -18.72 19.16 0.01
N ALA A 330 -18.88 20.49 -0.08
CA ALA A 330 -20.13 21.15 -0.40
C ALA A 330 -20.04 21.95 -1.69
N THR A 331 -21.19 22.26 -2.29
CA THR A 331 -21.26 23.21 -3.39
C THR A 331 -21.06 24.62 -2.85
N ARG A 332 -20.14 25.37 -3.43
CA ARG A 332 -19.94 26.76 -3.11
C ARG A 332 -21.08 27.58 -3.67
N GLN A 333 -21.92 28.16 -2.80
CA GLN A 333 -22.89 29.14 -3.22
C GLN A 333 -22.15 30.39 -3.73
N ASN A 334 -22.53 30.90 -4.92
CA ASN A 334 -21.94 32.14 -5.44
C ASN A 334 -22.17 33.24 -4.42
N ALA A 335 -21.14 33.92 -3.95
CA ALA A 335 -21.20 35.03 -3.01
C ALA A 335 -22.12 36.16 -3.49
N ALA A 336 -22.41 36.23 -4.78
CA ALA A 336 -23.40 37.16 -5.38
C ALA A 336 -24.85 36.90 -4.97
N ALA A 337 -25.21 35.68 -4.51
CA ALA A 337 -26.60 35.40 -4.08
C ALA A 337 -26.88 35.85 -2.64
N ILE A 338 -25.85 35.95 -1.80
CA ILE A 338 -26.01 36.35 -0.37
C ILE A 338 -26.15 37.87 -0.22
N THR A 339 -25.53 38.67 -1.09
CA THR A 339 -25.63 40.12 -1.07
C THR A 339 -27.03 40.64 -1.49
N ASN A 340 -27.79 39.88 -2.27
CA ASN A 340 -29.14 40.28 -2.67
C ASN A 340 -30.24 39.95 -1.64
N SER A 341 -29.99 38.97 -0.74
CA SER A 341 -30.99 38.67 0.32
C SER A 341 -30.88 39.60 1.53
N THR A 342 -29.74 40.24 1.76
CA THR A 342 -29.55 41.18 2.87
C THR A 342 -30.07 42.61 2.50
N ASN A 343 -30.12 42.96 1.22
CA ASN A 343 -30.65 44.23 0.75
C ASN A 343 -32.18 44.24 0.52
N GLN A 344 -32.88 43.11 0.64
CA GLN A 344 -34.36 43.06 0.60
C GLN A 344 -34.98 42.98 1.99
N ALA A 345 -34.18 42.98 3.06
CA ALA A 345 -34.64 42.92 4.46
C ALA A 345 -34.36 44.22 5.26
N MET A 346 -34.06 45.35 4.57
CA MET A 346 -34.02 46.70 5.17
C MET A 346 -35.08 47.60 4.58
#